data_d0a5d0161364818b20ca67937f4eb124
#
_entry.id   d0a5d0161364818b20ca67937f4eb124
#
_cell.length_a   1.000
_cell.length_b   1.000
_cell.length_c   1.000
_cell.angle_alpha   90.00
_cell.angle_beta   90.00
_cell.angle_gamma   90.00
#
_symmetry.space_group_name_H-M   'P 1'
#
loop_
_entity.id
_entity.type
_entity.pdbx_description
1 polymer ?
#
loop_
_entity_poly.entity_id
_entity_poly.type
_entity_poly.pdbx_seq_one_letter_code
_entity_poly.pdbx_strand_id
1 'polypeptide(L)'
;MVMSFKVLEGDRTTCGGRVLEGSALSHRGGINFKRQAVQGNKVTCGVHAGRYEIVGGDFTHLIGGQPAADTRKSYSTCPCHAAFIPSNIIGECTALDNLIPDGVYVWTERVGSGHSYVSLHKNNQITVYTYGRFGRTGTLGIVGDGILIRLIGEDARNYYQHELYKMNARVFAVNDANIQQVEAHFMALWSGGSSPVGLSPNVGEATKKYGHTINIYDLSTSNCTTQTVNAIKAGGSKVFEKELSSVRSGYSLARYIVTGQESFVVPASLEDYMVGKKQDLSSLVVVEVTGLFQEQYPNVTGVTPMEKSKSRTLFEAASGAASMVGYHTDFSGEETMGIIGQLLYGDQINGN
;
A
#
# COMPACT_ATOMS: atom_id res chain seq x y z
N MET A 1 -3.56 11.98 -0.96
CA MET A 1 -4.48 11.22 -1.83
C MET A 1 -5.26 12.19 -2.69
N VAL A 2 -5.23 12.04 -4.01
CA VAL A 2 -6.07 12.83 -4.91
C VAL A 2 -7.15 11.89 -5.44
N MET A 3 -8.34 12.01 -4.86
CA MET A 3 -9.51 11.27 -5.33
C MET A 3 -9.88 11.70 -6.73
N SER A 4 -10.22 10.77 -7.61
CA SER A 4 -10.86 11.02 -8.88
C SER A 4 -12.35 10.77 -8.75
N PHE A 5 -13.16 11.67 -9.25
CA PHE A 5 -14.62 11.56 -9.21
C PHE A 5 -15.18 11.58 -10.63
N LYS A 6 -16.28 10.87 -10.81
CA LYS A 6 -17.03 10.92 -12.07
C LYS A 6 -17.49 12.35 -12.32
N VAL A 7 -17.32 12.83 -13.54
CA VAL A 7 -17.89 14.09 -13.99
C VAL A 7 -19.30 13.80 -14.50
N LEU A 8 -20.28 14.49 -13.95
CA LEU A 8 -21.68 14.29 -14.23
C LEU A 8 -22.26 15.49 -14.97
N GLU A 9 -23.36 15.25 -15.70
CA GLU A 9 -24.20 16.31 -16.27
C GLU A 9 -24.59 17.34 -15.18
N GLY A 10 -24.38 18.62 -15.46
CA GLY A 10 -24.62 19.72 -14.53
C GLY A 10 -23.49 20.04 -13.56
N ASP A 11 -22.39 19.28 -13.56
CA ASP A 11 -21.22 19.59 -12.73
C ASP A 11 -20.60 20.93 -13.13
N ARG A 12 -20.05 21.62 -12.15
CA ARG A 12 -19.41 22.92 -12.36
C ARG A 12 -17.99 22.77 -12.85
N THR A 13 -17.50 23.79 -13.52
CA THR A 13 -16.07 23.92 -13.84
C THR A 13 -15.39 24.91 -12.90
N THR A 14 -14.09 24.82 -12.77
CA THR A 14 -13.28 25.74 -11.92
C THR A 14 -13.33 27.19 -12.40
N CYS A 15 -13.71 27.44 -13.65
CA CYS A 15 -13.93 28.79 -14.20
C CYS A 15 -15.40 29.26 -14.15
N GLY A 16 -16.30 28.55 -13.45
CA GLY A 16 -17.70 28.93 -13.27
C GLY A 16 -18.66 28.42 -14.35
N GLY A 17 -18.19 27.65 -15.33
CA GLY A 17 -19.04 26.98 -16.33
C GLY A 17 -19.74 25.74 -15.79
N ARG A 18 -20.43 25.01 -16.70
CA ARG A 18 -21.16 23.77 -16.37
C ARG A 18 -21.04 22.74 -17.49
N VAL A 19 -21.06 21.46 -17.11
CA VAL A 19 -21.24 20.33 -18.02
C VAL A 19 -22.69 20.32 -18.51
N LEU A 20 -22.88 20.37 -19.80
CA LEU A 20 -24.21 20.52 -20.41
C LEU A 20 -24.91 19.19 -20.64
N GLU A 21 -24.17 18.13 -20.83
CA GLU A 21 -24.69 16.82 -21.19
C GLU A 21 -23.85 15.67 -20.63
N GLY A 22 -24.49 14.53 -20.41
CA GLY A 22 -23.84 13.26 -20.10
C GLY A 22 -24.20 12.22 -21.16
N SER A 23 -23.45 11.12 -21.22
CA SER A 23 -23.68 10.04 -22.17
C SER A 23 -25.05 9.40 -21.96
N ALA A 24 -25.81 9.25 -23.03
CA ALA A 24 -27.10 8.54 -23.01
C ALA A 24 -26.96 7.06 -22.61
N LEU A 25 -25.76 6.50 -22.80
CA LEU A 25 -25.44 5.11 -22.48
C LEU A 25 -24.94 4.94 -21.04
N SER A 26 -24.71 6.03 -20.30
CA SER A 26 -24.38 5.93 -18.89
C SER A 26 -25.63 5.58 -18.08
N HIS A 27 -25.49 4.63 -17.15
CA HIS A 27 -26.59 4.34 -16.24
C HIS A 27 -26.87 5.55 -15.36
N ARG A 28 -28.13 5.92 -15.22
CA ARG A 28 -28.58 6.89 -14.24
C ARG A 28 -28.53 6.24 -12.87
N GLY A 29 -27.38 6.37 -12.20
CA GLY A 29 -27.18 5.86 -10.84
C GLY A 29 -26.95 6.98 -9.86
N GLY A 30 -27.48 6.85 -8.65
CA GLY A 30 -27.27 7.79 -7.56
C GLY A 30 -28.47 8.70 -7.28
N ILE A 31 -28.36 9.48 -6.21
CA ILE A 31 -29.44 10.28 -5.59
C ILE A 31 -30.04 11.34 -6.53
N ASN A 32 -29.36 11.71 -7.63
CA ASN A 32 -29.79 12.77 -8.52
C ASN A 32 -30.02 12.37 -9.98
N PHE A 33 -30.02 11.10 -10.33
CA PHE A 33 -30.29 10.59 -11.70
C PHE A 33 -29.49 11.27 -12.82
N LYS A 34 -28.32 11.84 -12.52
CA LYS A 34 -27.45 12.50 -13.49
C LYS A 34 -26.69 11.49 -14.34
N ARG A 35 -26.45 11.83 -15.60
CA ARG A 35 -25.65 11.01 -16.51
C ARG A 35 -24.17 11.31 -16.34
N GLN A 36 -23.31 10.29 -16.39
CA GLN A 36 -21.88 10.51 -16.45
C GLN A 36 -21.49 11.07 -17.81
N ALA A 37 -20.66 12.10 -17.80
CA ALA A 37 -20.10 12.69 -18.99
C ALA A 37 -18.96 11.82 -19.56
N VAL A 38 -18.70 12.01 -20.83
CA VAL A 38 -17.61 11.36 -21.58
C VAL A 38 -16.81 12.39 -22.35
N GLN A 39 -15.65 12.02 -22.85
CA GLN A 39 -14.90 12.84 -23.78
C GLN A 39 -15.79 13.28 -24.96
N GLY A 40 -15.70 14.55 -25.38
CA GLY A 40 -16.51 15.16 -26.43
C GLY A 40 -17.82 15.78 -25.96
N ASN A 41 -18.31 15.46 -24.74
CA ASN A 41 -19.50 16.12 -24.21
C ASN A 41 -19.31 17.63 -24.03
N LYS A 42 -20.40 18.39 -24.17
CA LYS A 42 -20.37 19.85 -24.19
C LYS A 42 -20.34 20.42 -22.78
N VAL A 43 -19.61 21.53 -22.67
CA VAL A 43 -19.42 22.26 -21.42
C VAL A 43 -19.39 23.78 -21.71
N THR A 44 -19.90 24.59 -20.79
CA THR A 44 -19.76 26.06 -20.85
C THR A 44 -18.53 26.52 -20.08
N CYS A 45 -18.09 27.75 -20.38
CA CYS A 45 -17.10 28.47 -19.59
C CYS A 45 -17.80 29.63 -18.85
N GLY A 46 -17.43 29.86 -17.61
CA GLY A 46 -17.98 31.02 -16.84
C GLY A 46 -17.34 32.34 -17.20
N VAL A 47 -16.22 32.36 -17.93
CA VAL A 47 -15.47 33.56 -18.31
C VAL A 47 -15.64 33.89 -19.79
N HIS A 48 -15.60 32.85 -20.65
CA HIS A 48 -15.65 33.03 -22.10
C HIS A 48 -16.99 32.51 -22.65
N ALA A 49 -17.63 33.29 -23.50
CA ALA A 49 -18.85 32.87 -24.19
C ALA A 49 -18.53 31.69 -25.16
N GLY A 50 -19.46 30.73 -25.26
CA GLY A 50 -19.34 29.64 -26.17
C GLY A 50 -19.63 28.27 -25.53
N ARG A 51 -19.60 27.22 -26.38
CA ARG A 51 -19.67 25.83 -25.98
C ARG A 51 -18.34 25.19 -26.29
N TYR A 52 -17.82 24.51 -25.33
CA TYR A 52 -16.54 23.82 -25.36
C TYR A 52 -16.77 22.33 -25.16
N GLU A 53 -15.74 21.54 -25.23
CA GLU A 53 -15.81 20.09 -25.11
C GLU A 53 -14.97 19.61 -23.93
N ILE A 54 -15.35 18.45 -23.39
CA ILE A 54 -14.54 17.70 -22.44
C ILE A 54 -13.47 16.96 -23.25
N VAL A 55 -12.21 17.12 -22.86
CA VAL A 55 -11.09 16.33 -23.39
C VAL A 55 -10.41 15.56 -22.28
N GLY A 56 -9.83 14.41 -22.67
CA GLY A 56 -9.30 13.44 -21.72
C GLY A 56 -10.41 12.64 -21.05
N GLY A 57 -10.03 11.70 -20.22
CA GLY A 57 -10.94 10.81 -19.52
C GLY A 57 -10.25 9.53 -19.10
N ASP A 58 -11.01 8.64 -18.51
CA ASP A 58 -10.54 7.33 -18.16
C ASP A 58 -10.65 6.39 -19.37
N PHE A 59 -9.53 6.14 -20.02
CA PHE A 59 -9.46 5.24 -21.18
C PHE A 59 -9.68 3.76 -20.82
N THR A 60 -9.66 3.42 -19.54
CA THR A 60 -9.99 2.08 -19.05
C THR A 60 -11.48 1.89 -18.80
N HIS A 61 -12.22 3.01 -18.71
CA HIS A 61 -13.68 3.01 -18.54
C HIS A 61 -14.34 3.71 -19.75
N LEU A 62 -14.81 2.92 -20.70
CA LEU A 62 -15.47 3.43 -21.89
C LEU A 62 -16.99 3.36 -21.75
N ILE A 63 -17.67 4.46 -22.09
CA ILE A 63 -19.12 4.54 -22.17
C ILE A 63 -19.48 4.86 -23.62
N GLY A 64 -20.07 3.89 -24.32
CA GLY A 64 -20.35 4.05 -25.75
C GLY A 64 -19.10 4.22 -26.61
N GLY A 65 -17.98 3.64 -26.19
CA GLY A 65 -16.71 3.74 -26.89
C GLY A 65 -15.92 5.03 -26.63
N GLN A 66 -16.45 5.94 -25.80
CA GLN A 66 -15.77 7.18 -25.40
C GLN A 66 -15.23 7.07 -23.96
N PRO A 67 -14.03 7.59 -23.68
CA PRO A 67 -13.49 7.65 -22.31
C PRO A 67 -14.43 8.37 -21.35
N ALA A 68 -14.73 7.75 -20.23
CA ALA A 68 -15.56 8.36 -19.19
C ALA A 68 -14.83 9.57 -18.58
N ALA A 69 -15.54 10.69 -18.46
CA ALA A 69 -14.95 11.88 -17.88
C ALA A 69 -14.78 11.76 -16.36
N ASP A 70 -13.61 12.14 -15.87
CA ASP A 70 -13.27 12.18 -14.46
C ASP A 70 -12.56 13.50 -14.08
N THR A 71 -12.54 13.83 -12.80
CA THR A 71 -12.01 15.12 -12.31
C THR A 71 -10.50 15.26 -12.40
N ARG A 72 -9.74 14.22 -12.68
CA ARG A 72 -8.27 14.25 -12.77
C ARG A 72 -7.74 14.20 -14.20
N LYS A 73 -8.39 13.40 -15.03
CA LYS A 73 -7.92 13.11 -16.40
C LYS A 73 -8.64 13.94 -17.45
N SER A 74 -9.70 14.68 -17.04
CA SER A 74 -10.52 15.48 -17.95
C SER A 74 -10.43 16.96 -17.66
N TYR A 75 -10.50 17.76 -18.71
CA TYR A 75 -10.57 19.22 -18.64
C TYR A 75 -11.41 19.77 -19.81
N SER A 76 -11.82 21.02 -19.69
CA SER A 76 -12.56 21.73 -20.74
C SER A 76 -11.61 22.31 -21.77
N THR A 77 -11.96 22.26 -23.06
CA THR A 77 -11.24 22.96 -24.15
C THR A 77 -11.39 24.46 -24.12
N CYS A 78 -12.14 25.04 -23.16
CA CYS A 78 -12.23 26.51 -23.04
C CYS A 78 -10.86 27.14 -22.78
N PRO A 79 -10.66 28.44 -23.10
CA PRO A 79 -9.38 29.10 -22.89
C PRO A 79 -8.84 29.03 -21.46
N CYS A 80 -9.71 28.77 -20.47
CA CYS A 80 -9.32 28.60 -19.06
C CYS A 80 -8.76 27.21 -18.77
N HIS A 81 -8.83 26.24 -19.67
CA HIS A 81 -8.50 24.84 -19.43
C HIS A 81 -9.07 24.31 -18.11
N ALA A 82 -10.35 24.63 -17.89
CA ALA A 82 -10.97 24.45 -16.58
C ALA A 82 -11.12 22.95 -16.21
N ALA A 83 -10.79 22.62 -14.98
CA ALA A 83 -11.09 21.35 -14.37
C ALA A 83 -12.55 21.27 -13.92
N PHE A 84 -13.01 20.07 -13.56
CA PHE A 84 -14.38 19.81 -13.13
C PHE A 84 -14.49 19.73 -11.61
N ILE A 85 -15.57 20.28 -11.07
CA ILE A 85 -15.94 20.23 -9.65
C ILE A 85 -17.09 19.23 -9.53
N PRO A 86 -16.87 18.06 -8.94
CA PRO A 86 -17.88 17.02 -8.87
C PRO A 86 -19.02 17.42 -7.95
N SER A 87 -20.25 17.21 -8.38
CA SER A 87 -21.45 17.39 -7.53
C SER A 87 -21.77 16.16 -6.69
N ASN A 88 -21.19 15.02 -7.02
CA ASN A 88 -21.33 13.78 -6.27
C ASN A 88 -19.95 13.28 -5.84
N ILE A 89 -19.67 13.41 -4.54
CA ILE A 89 -18.46 12.90 -3.88
C ILE A 89 -18.73 11.56 -3.18
N ILE A 90 -19.98 11.09 -3.21
CA ILE A 90 -20.40 9.81 -2.64
C ILE A 90 -20.53 8.83 -3.81
N GLY A 91 -19.49 8.23 -4.23
CA GLY A 91 -19.61 7.21 -5.21
C GLY A 91 -18.33 6.98 -6.01
N GLU A 92 -17.86 5.78 -5.86
CA GLU A 92 -16.84 5.12 -6.67
C GLU A 92 -15.72 6.07 -7.15
N CYS A 93 -14.65 6.09 -6.37
CA CYS A 93 -13.35 6.34 -6.96
C CYS A 93 -13.26 5.39 -8.15
N THR A 94 -13.36 5.92 -9.37
CA THR A 94 -12.92 5.14 -10.51
C THR A 94 -11.46 4.85 -10.26
N ALA A 95 -11.25 3.66 -9.91
CA ALA A 95 -10.06 2.89 -9.77
C ALA A 95 -8.74 3.63 -10.04
N LEU A 96 -8.23 4.24 -9.00
CA LEU A 96 -6.83 4.70 -8.99
C LEU A 96 -5.86 3.51 -8.98
N ASP A 97 -6.34 2.31 -8.72
CA ASP A 97 -5.52 1.11 -8.61
C ASP A 97 -5.26 0.43 -9.97
N ASN A 98 -5.74 0.99 -11.08
CA ASN A 98 -5.65 0.41 -12.42
C ASN A 98 -4.24 0.35 -13.01
N LEU A 99 -3.30 1.17 -12.52
CA LEU A 99 -1.91 1.12 -13.00
C LEU A 99 -1.18 -0.09 -12.44
N ILE A 100 -1.64 -0.61 -11.30
CA ILE A 100 -1.04 -1.76 -10.64
C ILE A 100 -1.77 -3.01 -11.11
N PRO A 101 -1.12 -3.93 -11.85
CA PRO A 101 -1.73 -5.18 -12.27
C PRO A 101 -2.21 -6.03 -11.09
N ASP A 102 -3.13 -6.95 -11.36
CA ASP A 102 -3.44 -8.01 -10.41
C ASP A 102 -2.18 -8.81 -10.11
N GLY A 103 -1.86 -9.02 -8.84
CA GLY A 103 -0.61 -9.65 -8.46
C GLY A 103 -0.38 -9.71 -6.95
N VAL A 104 0.75 -10.32 -6.60
CA VAL A 104 1.28 -10.41 -5.25
C VAL A 104 2.50 -9.50 -5.15
N TYR A 105 2.50 -8.63 -4.16
CA TYR A 105 3.54 -7.61 -3.97
C TYR A 105 4.16 -7.74 -2.59
N VAL A 106 5.48 -7.89 -2.56
CA VAL A 106 6.27 -7.87 -1.33
C VAL A 106 6.83 -6.47 -1.12
N TRP A 107 6.62 -5.96 0.06
CA TRP A 107 7.11 -4.67 0.50
C TRP A 107 8.22 -4.86 1.52
N THR A 108 9.23 -4.05 1.42
CA THR A 108 10.35 -4.02 2.37
C THR A 108 10.73 -2.59 2.66
N GLU A 109 11.07 -2.28 3.90
CA GLU A 109 11.65 -1.00 4.28
C GLU A 109 12.75 -1.21 5.31
N ARG A 110 13.67 -0.24 5.43
CA ARG A 110 14.88 -0.31 6.29
C ARG A 110 14.92 0.78 7.34
N VAL A 111 13.84 1.52 7.51
CA VAL A 111 13.80 2.56 8.54
C VAL A 111 13.63 1.89 9.90
N GLY A 112 14.47 2.28 10.83
CA GLY A 112 14.48 1.63 12.14
C GLY A 112 14.92 0.17 12.06
N SER A 113 14.08 -0.71 12.57
CA SER A 113 14.30 -2.17 12.53
C SER A 113 13.99 -2.77 11.17
N GLY A 114 13.40 -1.98 10.30
CA GLY A 114 12.84 -2.45 9.05
C GLY A 114 11.51 -3.18 9.23
N HIS A 115 10.78 -3.28 8.15
CA HIS A 115 9.54 -4.04 8.07
C HIS A 115 9.39 -4.73 6.72
N SER A 116 8.61 -5.80 6.69
CA SER A 116 8.18 -6.41 5.43
C SER A 116 6.75 -6.94 5.56
N TYR A 117 6.02 -6.83 4.46
CA TYR A 117 4.63 -7.24 4.40
C TYR A 117 4.21 -7.57 2.95
N VAL A 118 3.00 -8.05 2.80
CA VAL A 118 2.45 -8.44 1.50
C VAL A 118 1.21 -7.62 1.18
N SER A 119 1.11 -7.18 -0.06
CA SER A 119 -0.16 -6.71 -0.60
C SER A 119 -0.61 -7.53 -1.80
N LEU A 120 -1.91 -7.60 -1.97
CA LEU A 120 -2.58 -8.27 -3.08
C LEU A 120 -3.40 -7.25 -3.85
N HIS A 121 -3.25 -7.27 -5.17
CA HIS A 121 -4.15 -6.60 -6.09
C HIS A 121 -4.95 -7.66 -6.84
N LYS A 122 -6.27 -7.55 -6.80
CA LYS A 122 -7.18 -8.51 -7.43
C LYS A 122 -8.47 -7.82 -7.84
N ASN A 123 -8.78 -7.83 -9.15
CA ASN A 123 -9.97 -7.19 -9.69
C ASN A 123 -10.10 -5.72 -9.23
N ASN A 124 -9.00 -4.98 -9.28
CA ASN A 124 -8.93 -3.59 -8.84
C ASN A 124 -9.24 -3.36 -7.34
N GLN A 125 -9.19 -4.39 -6.54
CA GLN A 125 -9.25 -4.31 -5.09
C GLN A 125 -7.87 -4.56 -4.50
N ILE A 126 -7.51 -3.76 -3.51
CA ILE A 126 -6.26 -3.89 -2.79
C ILE A 126 -6.50 -4.43 -1.38
N THR A 127 -5.65 -5.35 -0.98
CA THR A 127 -5.61 -5.87 0.38
C THR A 127 -4.16 -5.89 0.86
N VAL A 128 -3.91 -5.34 2.02
CA VAL A 128 -2.60 -5.41 2.70
C VAL A 128 -2.69 -6.36 3.87
N TYR A 129 -1.69 -7.21 4.00
CA TYR A 129 -1.48 -8.06 5.16
C TYR A 129 -0.14 -7.70 5.80
N THR A 130 -0.20 -7.05 6.96
CA THR A 130 0.97 -6.65 7.72
C THR A 130 0.96 -7.32 9.10
N TYR A 131 2.09 -7.90 9.49
CA TYR A 131 2.22 -8.64 10.74
C TYR A 131 3.31 -8.02 11.59
N GLY A 132 3.01 -7.75 12.83
CA GLY A 132 3.96 -7.16 13.75
C GLY A 132 3.62 -7.41 15.21
N ARG A 133 4.50 -6.93 16.09
CA ARG A 133 4.30 -6.96 17.52
C ARG A 133 3.53 -5.72 17.97
N PHE A 134 2.25 -5.66 17.69
CA PHE A 134 1.38 -4.50 17.99
C PHE A 134 0.59 -4.65 19.29
N GLY A 135 0.70 -5.78 19.97
CA GLY A 135 0.03 -6.07 21.22
C GLY A 135 0.94 -5.99 22.44
N ARG A 136 0.65 -6.81 23.44
CA ARG A 136 1.46 -6.91 24.65
C ARG A 136 2.89 -7.32 24.31
N THR A 137 3.84 -6.74 25.02
CA THR A 137 5.26 -7.07 24.88
C THR A 137 5.77 -7.78 26.14
N GLY A 138 6.52 -8.85 25.94
CA GLY A 138 7.21 -9.55 27.01
C GLY A 138 8.47 -8.82 27.48
N THR A 139 9.19 -9.45 28.39
CA THR A 139 10.45 -8.93 28.95
C THR A 139 11.44 -8.61 27.83
N LEU A 140 12.11 -7.47 27.91
CA LEU A 140 13.09 -6.97 26.94
C LEU A 140 12.50 -6.62 25.56
N GLY A 141 11.18 -6.68 25.36
CA GLY A 141 10.58 -6.30 24.09
C GLY A 141 10.93 -7.21 22.90
N ILE A 142 11.45 -8.40 23.12
CA ILE A 142 11.85 -9.37 22.07
C ILE A 142 10.67 -10.23 21.65
N VAL A 143 9.81 -10.58 22.58
CA VAL A 143 8.65 -11.43 22.41
C VAL A 143 7.39 -10.62 22.73
N GLY A 144 6.28 -10.94 22.07
CA GLY A 144 5.00 -10.26 22.35
C GLY A 144 3.85 -10.86 21.57
N ASP A 145 2.69 -10.22 21.62
CA ASP A 145 1.55 -10.65 20.82
C ASP A 145 1.80 -10.32 19.34
N GLY A 146 1.81 -11.36 18.53
CA GLY A 146 1.92 -11.24 17.08
C GLY A 146 0.55 -10.97 16.46
N ILE A 147 0.37 -9.75 15.97
CA ILE A 147 -0.90 -9.30 15.41
C ILE A 147 -0.79 -9.19 13.89
N LEU A 148 -1.67 -9.91 13.20
CA LEU A 148 -1.87 -9.78 11.78
C LEU A 148 -2.99 -8.78 11.52
N ILE A 149 -2.71 -7.75 10.75
CA ILE A 149 -3.64 -6.70 10.38
C ILE A 149 -3.97 -6.86 8.89
N ARG A 150 -5.27 -6.81 8.57
CA ARG A 150 -5.77 -6.83 7.21
C ARG A 150 -6.37 -5.48 6.87
N LEU A 151 -5.72 -4.73 5.96
CA LEU A 151 -6.22 -3.45 5.46
C LEU A 151 -6.81 -3.62 4.06
N ILE A 152 -7.89 -2.94 3.77
CA ILE A 152 -8.55 -2.97 2.47
C ILE A 152 -8.91 -1.56 2.00
N GLY A 153 -9.05 -1.39 0.70
CA GLY A 153 -9.54 -0.16 0.09
C GLY A 153 -8.73 1.06 0.52
N GLU A 154 -9.38 2.03 1.12
CA GLU A 154 -8.81 3.31 1.51
C GLU A 154 -7.72 3.18 2.58
N ASP A 155 -7.94 2.34 3.60
CA ASP A 155 -6.96 2.10 4.65
C ASP A 155 -5.67 1.49 4.09
N ALA A 156 -5.79 0.61 3.08
CA ALA A 156 -4.64 0.05 2.39
C ALA A 156 -3.90 1.10 1.54
N ARG A 157 -4.62 1.98 0.83
CA ARG A 157 -4.00 3.08 0.06
C ARG A 157 -3.26 4.05 0.96
N ASN A 158 -3.86 4.41 2.08
CA ASN A 158 -3.22 5.24 3.08
C ASN A 158 -1.94 4.60 3.60
N TYR A 159 -1.97 3.30 3.88
CA TYR A 159 -0.79 2.55 4.30
C TYR A 159 0.31 2.59 3.23
N TYR A 160 -0.04 2.42 1.94
CA TYR A 160 0.93 2.56 0.85
C TYR A 160 1.60 3.94 0.82
N GLN A 161 0.84 5.01 1.00
CA GLN A 161 1.38 6.38 1.05
C GLN A 161 2.42 6.53 2.16
N HIS A 162 2.10 6.04 3.35
CA HIS A 162 3.02 6.08 4.48
C HIS A 162 4.31 5.30 4.18
N GLU A 163 4.16 4.06 3.75
CA GLU A 163 5.29 3.17 3.51
C GLU A 163 6.19 3.68 2.36
N LEU A 164 5.60 4.18 1.28
CA LEU A 164 6.37 4.70 0.14
C LEU A 164 7.19 5.94 0.51
N TYR A 165 6.60 6.87 1.25
CA TYR A 165 7.18 8.20 1.40
C TYR A 165 7.74 8.50 2.78
N LYS A 166 7.17 7.96 3.85
CA LYS A 166 7.74 8.10 5.19
C LYS A 166 8.80 7.05 5.48
N MET A 167 8.50 5.79 5.13
CA MET A 167 9.38 4.66 5.40
C MET A 167 10.34 4.35 4.25
N ASN A 168 10.17 5.03 3.10
CA ASN A 168 10.97 4.82 1.89
C ASN A 168 11.01 3.34 1.45
N ALA A 169 9.84 2.70 1.51
CA ALA A 169 9.69 1.29 1.20
C ALA A 169 9.92 1.00 -0.29
N ARG A 170 10.42 -0.20 -0.55
CA ARG A 170 10.54 -0.78 -1.89
C ARG A 170 9.49 -1.84 -2.11
N VAL A 171 9.01 -1.94 -3.35
CA VAL A 171 7.93 -2.85 -3.74
C VAL A 171 8.42 -3.79 -4.84
N PHE A 172 8.20 -5.07 -4.63
CA PHE A 172 8.58 -6.14 -5.55
C PHE A 172 7.35 -6.97 -5.94
N ALA A 173 7.03 -7.03 -7.23
CA ALA A 173 6.07 -7.98 -7.75
C ALA A 173 6.68 -9.38 -7.77
N VAL A 174 5.92 -10.37 -7.30
CA VAL A 174 6.29 -11.80 -7.34
C VAL A 174 5.36 -12.49 -8.33
N ASN A 175 5.83 -12.65 -9.56
CA ASN A 175 5.00 -12.99 -10.70
C ASN A 175 4.53 -14.45 -10.75
N ASP A 176 5.22 -15.35 -10.03
CA ASP A 176 4.88 -16.77 -9.95
C ASP A 176 4.08 -17.15 -8.71
N ALA A 177 3.74 -16.15 -7.86
CA ALA A 177 2.91 -16.38 -6.69
C ALA A 177 1.41 -16.35 -7.05
N ASN A 178 0.67 -17.37 -6.62
CA ASN A 178 -0.77 -17.42 -6.82
C ASN A 178 -1.51 -16.56 -5.80
N ILE A 179 -2.24 -15.53 -6.27
CA ILE A 179 -2.96 -14.57 -5.44
C ILE A 179 -3.92 -15.26 -4.47
N GLN A 180 -4.70 -16.23 -4.98
CA GLN A 180 -5.73 -16.91 -4.20
C GLN A 180 -5.12 -17.74 -3.06
N GLN A 181 -3.99 -18.38 -3.30
CA GLN A 181 -3.29 -19.18 -2.29
C GLN A 181 -2.64 -18.29 -1.22
N VAL A 182 -2.03 -17.16 -1.62
CA VAL A 182 -1.50 -16.17 -0.67
C VAL A 182 -2.62 -15.58 0.18
N GLU A 183 -3.73 -15.19 -0.46
CA GLU A 183 -4.91 -14.68 0.23
C GLU A 183 -5.48 -15.70 1.23
N ALA A 184 -5.63 -16.96 0.79
CA ALA A 184 -6.14 -18.04 1.63
C ALA A 184 -5.22 -18.31 2.84
N HIS A 185 -3.90 -18.26 2.66
CA HIS A 185 -2.94 -18.42 3.75
C HIS A 185 -3.14 -17.34 4.82
N PHE A 186 -3.16 -16.08 4.44
CA PHE A 186 -3.35 -14.99 5.39
C PHE A 186 -4.76 -15.00 6.01
N MET A 187 -5.79 -15.31 5.24
CA MET A 187 -7.14 -15.38 5.75
C MET A 187 -7.32 -16.52 6.74
N ALA A 188 -6.67 -17.66 6.55
CA ALA A 188 -6.68 -18.75 7.52
C ALA A 188 -6.04 -18.33 8.85
N LEU A 189 -4.89 -17.64 8.80
CA LEU A 189 -4.23 -17.10 9.99
C LEU A 189 -5.10 -16.03 10.67
N TRP A 190 -5.61 -15.06 9.91
CA TRP A 190 -6.39 -13.94 10.41
C TRP A 190 -7.72 -14.41 11.03
N SER A 191 -8.45 -15.30 10.35
CA SER A 191 -9.72 -15.83 10.84
C SER A 191 -9.57 -16.81 12.01
N GLY A 192 -8.43 -17.53 12.07
CA GLY A 192 -8.09 -18.39 13.21
C GLY A 192 -7.54 -17.63 14.41
N GLY A 193 -7.21 -16.36 14.26
CA GLY A 193 -6.74 -15.51 15.33
C GLY A 193 -7.86 -15.00 16.23
N SER A 194 -7.47 -14.40 17.34
CA SER A 194 -8.39 -13.79 18.32
C SER A 194 -8.29 -12.27 18.29
N SER A 195 -9.34 -11.60 18.75
CA SER A 195 -9.27 -10.14 18.96
C SER A 195 -8.11 -9.81 19.90
N PRO A 196 -7.30 -8.79 19.59
CA PRO A 196 -6.19 -8.41 20.44
C PRO A 196 -6.67 -8.00 21.83
N VAL A 197 -5.93 -8.42 22.86
CA VAL A 197 -6.22 -8.08 24.26
C VAL A 197 -5.07 -7.31 24.88
N GLY A 198 -5.35 -6.47 25.87
CA GLY A 198 -4.32 -5.71 26.58
C GLY A 198 -3.53 -4.75 25.68
N LEU A 199 -4.16 -4.23 24.64
CA LEU A 199 -3.55 -3.22 23.78
C LEU A 199 -3.25 -1.95 24.57
N SER A 200 -2.10 -1.34 24.28
CA SER A 200 -1.80 0.01 24.78
C SER A 200 -2.87 1.00 24.31
N PRO A 201 -3.24 1.99 25.12
CA PRO A 201 -4.12 3.08 24.67
C PRO A 201 -3.63 3.76 23.39
N ASN A 202 -2.31 3.78 23.20
CA ASN A 202 -1.64 4.42 22.08
C ASN A 202 -1.51 3.54 20.82
N VAL A 203 -2.05 2.32 20.83
CA VAL A 203 -2.08 1.50 19.63
C VAL A 203 -3.07 2.08 18.61
N GLY A 204 -2.64 2.11 17.35
CA GLY A 204 -3.43 2.68 16.25
C GLY A 204 -4.79 2.03 16.04
N GLU A 205 -5.74 2.80 15.59
CA GLU A 205 -7.13 2.36 15.38
C GLU A 205 -7.26 1.19 14.40
N ALA A 206 -6.39 1.11 13.39
CA ALA A 206 -6.40 -0.01 12.45
C ALA A 206 -6.02 -1.33 13.14
N THR A 207 -5.07 -1.31 14.07
CA THR A 207 -4.70 -2.49 14.88
C THR A 207 -5.86 -2.93 15.76
N LYS A 208 -6.55 -1.98 16.41
CA LYS A 208 -7.72 -2.27 17.24
C LYS A 208 -8.89 -2.86 16.42
N LYS A 209 -9.11 -2.32 15.23
CA LYS A 209 -10.27 -2.64 14.38
C LYS A 209 -10.06 -3.87 13.51
N TYR A 210 -8.86 -4.04 12.96
CA TYR A 210 -8.57 -5.03 11.91
C TYR A 210 -7.50 -6.05 12.31
N GLY A 211 -6.89 -5.88 13.49
CA GLY A 211 -5.87 -6.78 13.97
C GLY A 211 -6.43 -8.04 14.58
N HIS A 212 -5.77 -9.17 14.34
CA HIS A 212 -6.02 -10.43 15.04
C HIS A 212 -4.69 -10.96 15.60
N THR A 213 -4.69 -11.34 16.88
CA THR A 213 -3.55 -12.04 17.47
C THR A 213 -3.54 -13.46 16.94
N ILE A 214 -2.52 -13.79 16.14
CA ILE A 214 -2.42 -15.08 15.46
C ILE A 214 -1.43 -16.04 16.14
N ASN A 215 -0.44 -15.50 16.81
CA ASN A 215 0.56 -16.27 17.56
C ASN A 215 1.37 -15.35 18.47
N ILE A 216 2.46 -15.89 19.03
CA ILE A 216 3.49 -15.13 19.72
C ILE A 216 4.46 -14.60 18.66
N TYR A 217 4.66 -13.29 18.65
CA TYR A 217 5.72 -12.66 17.89
C TYR A 217 7.07 -12.96 18.56
N ASP A 218 7.98 -13.53 17.80
CA ASP A 218 9.34 -13.79 18.19
C ASP A 218 10.28 -13.34 17.08
N LEU A 219 11.23 -12.49 17.43
CA LEU A 219 12.12 -11.85 16.46
C LEU A 219 12.98 -12.83 15.68
N SER A 220 13.28 -13.97 16.25
CA SER A 220 14.17 -14.97 15.65
C SER A 220 13.44 -15.99 14.79
N THR A 221 12.15 -16.23 15.06
CA THR A 221 11.41 -17.34 14.45
C THR A 221 10.06 -16.97 13.85
N SER A 222 9.36 -15.98 14.42
CA SER A 222 8.01 -15.60 13.99
C SER A 222 7.86 -14.09 13.96
N ASN A 223 8.32 -13.46 12.89
CA ASN A 223 8.32 -12.01 12.71
C ASN A 223 7.71 -11.60 11.35
N CYS A 224 7.70 -10.31 11.04
CA CYS A 224 7.15 -9.77 9.81
C CYS A 224 7.77 -10.41 8.57
N THR A 225 9.09 -10.60 8.56
CA THR A 225 9.81 -11.17 7.42
C THR A 225 9.47 -12.64 7.23
N THR A 226 9.45 -13.43 8.31
CA THR A 226 9.13 -14.86 8.22
C THR A 226 7.69 -15.08 7.78
N GLN A 227 6.73 -14.27 8.22
CA GLN A 227 5.34 -14.34 7.77
C GLN A 227 5.20 -13.95 6.30
N THR A 228 5.90 -12.91 5.84
CA THR A 228 5.95 -12.52 4.42
C THR A 228 6.47 -13.69 3.56
N VAL A 229 7.60 -14.28 3.93
CA VAL A 229 8.20 -15.40 3.19
C VAL A 229 7.29 -16.62 3.17
N ASN A 230 6.68 -16.97 4.31
CA ASN A 230 5.75 -18.10 4.41
C ASN A 230 4.53 -17.91 3.51
N ALA A 231 3.97 -16.71 3.44
CA ALA A 231 2.84 -16.43 2.57
C ALA A 231 3.20 -16.56 1.08
N ILE A 232 4.37 -16.07 0.68
CA ILE A 232 4.85 -16.20 -0.71
C ILE A 232 5.09 -17.68 -1.06
N LYS A 233 5.67 -18.46 -0.16
CA LYS A 233 5.82 -19.93 -0.32
C LYS A 233 4.46 -20.62 -0.40
N ALA A 234 3.51 -20.25 0.45
CA ALA A 234 2.15 -20.77 0.40
C ALA A 234 1.45 -20.45 -0.93
N GLY A 235 1.81 -19.34 -1.57
CA GLY A 235 1.40 -18.98 -2.92
C GLY A 235 2.01 -19.82 -4.04
N GLY A 236 2.84 -20.83 -3.70
CA GLY A 236 3.49 -21.70 -4.66
C GLY A 236 4.66 -21.07 -5.40
N SER A 237 5.09 -19.87 -5.01
CA SER A 237 6.24 -19.20 -5.62
C SER A 237 7.53 -19.96 -5.37
N LYS A 238 8.33 -20.08 -6.42
CA LYS A 238 9.67 -20.67 -6.38
C LYS A 238 10.77 -19.64 -6.13
N VAL A 239 10.41 -18.40 -5.85
CA VAL A 239 11.36 -17.29 -5.66
C VAL A 239 12.43 -17.62 -4.60
N PHE A 240 12.06 -18.39 -3.56
CA PHE A 240 12.96 -18.83 -2.49
C PHE A 240 13.50 -20.25 -2.68
N GLU A 241 13.15 -20.91 -3.77
CA GLU A 241 13.72 -22.20 -4.14
C GLU A 241 15.00 -21.98 -4.94
N LYS A 242 16.07 -22.62 -4.50
CA LYS A 242 17.36 -22.75 -5.20
C LYS A 242 17.94 -21.51 -5.83
N GLU A 243 18.94 -20.99 -5.22
CA GLU A 243 20.20 -20.55 -5.83
C GLU A 243 21.11 -20.02 -4.73
N LEU A 244 22.39 -20.25 -4.88
CA LEU A 244 23.42 -19.66 -4.02
C LEU A 244 23.40 -18.15 -4.20
N SER A 245 22.60 -17.45 -3.38
CA SER A 245 22.65 -15.99 -3.34
C SER A 245 23.94 -15.57 -2.66
N SER A 246 24.66 -14.64 -3.28
CA SER A 246 25.91 -14.09 -2.75
C SER A 246 25.73 -13.19 -1.51
N VAL A 247 24.49 -12.91 -1.12
CA VAL A 247 24.17 -12.00 0.00
C VAL A 247 23.51 -12.80 1.13
N ARG A 248 24.31 -13.49 1.92
CA ARG A 248 23.83 -14.21 3.10
C ARG A 248 24.44 -13.68 4.37
N SER A 249 23.59 -13.43 5.38
CA SER A 249 24.10 -13.30 6.74
C SER A 249 24.60 -14.67 7.24
N GLY A 250 25.56 -14.69 8.15
CA GLY A 250 26.10 -15.96 8.67
C GLY A 250 25.03 -16.89 9.25
N TYR A 251 23.95 -16.33 9.81
CA TYR A 251 22.81 -17.10 10.32
C TYR A 251 21.97 -17.74 9.21
N SER A 252 21.65 -17.00 8.16
CA SER A 252 20.89 -17.53 7.03
C SER A 252 21.68 -18.60 6.27
N LEU A 253 23.02 -18.45 6.20
CA LEU A 253 23.90 -19.45 5.62
C LEU A 253 23.88 -20.77 6.40
N ALA A 254 23.99 -20.70 7.74
CA ALA A 254 23.95 -21.90 8.59
C ALA A 254 22.62 -22.64 8.45
N ARG A 255 21.50 -21.90 8.44
CA ARG A 255 20.18 -22.52 8.27
C ARG A 255 19.99 -23.11 6.87
N TYR A 256 20.49 -22.43 5.84
CA TYR A 256 20.47 -22.96 4.47
C TYR A 256 21.24 -24.27 4.33
N ILE A 257 22.42 -24.37 4.92
CA ILE A 257 23.22 -25.63 4.91
C ILE A 257 22.42 -26.79 5.53
N VAL A 258 21.63 -26.50 6.58
CA VAL A 258 20.84 -27.51 7.29
C VAL A 258 19.54 -27.85 6.57
N THR A 259 18.84 -26.86 6.00
CA THR A 259 17.47 -27.04 5.46
C THR A 259 17.39 -27.04 3.94
N GLY A 260 18.43 -26.59 3.26
CA GLY A 260 18.43 -26.41 1.79
C GLY A 260 17.51 -25.30 1.28
N GLN A 261 16.95 -24.49 2.19
CA GLN A 261 16.03 -23.41 1.85
C GLN A 261 16.54 -22.05 2.34
N GLU A 262 16.30 -21.00 1.55
CA GLU A 262 16.53 -19.63 1.99
C GLU A 262 15.60 -19.28 3.14
N SER A 263 16.16 -18.70 4.19
CA SER A 263 15.38 -18.21 5.32
C SER A 263 15.82 -16.81 5.67
N PHE A 264 14.85 -15.93 5.76
CA PHE A 264 15.04 -14.53 6.06
C PHE A 264 14.42 -14.23 7.42
N VAL A 265 15.20 -13.63 8.29
CA VAL A 265 14.77 -13.22 9.63
C VAL A 265 14.71 -11.70 9.72
N VAL A 266 15.42 -11.00 8.83
CA VAL A 266 15.55 -9.54 8.86
C VAL A 266 15.01 -8.95 7.55
N PRO A 267 14.18 -7.90 7.60
CA PRO A 267 13.65 -7.23 6.40
C PRO A 267 14.73 -6.80 5.41
N ALA A 268 15.85 -6.29 5.90
CA ALA A 268 16.97 -5.89 5.05
C ALA A 268 17.56 -7.05 4.24
N SER A 269 17.67 -8.25 4.84
CA SER A 269 18.15 -9.44 4.12
C SER A 269 17.16 -9.91 3.06
N LEU A 270 15.86 -9.79 3.32
CA LEU A 270 14.83 -10.08 2.32
C LEU A 270 14.91 -9.07 1.17
N GLU A 271 15.07 -7.78 1.47
CA GLU A 271 15.21 -6.75 0.44
C GLU A 271 16.44 -6.98 -0.43
N ASP A 272 17.61 -7.25 0.17
CA ASP A 272 18.84 -7.53 -0.58
C ASP A 272 18.67 -8.75 -1.50
N TYR A 273 17.99 -9.77 -1.02
CA TYR A 273 17.65 -10.94 -1.83
C TYR A 273 16.75 -10.59 -3.01
N MET A 274 15.65 -9.86 -2.78
CA MET A 274 14.72 -9.44 -3.83
C MET A 274 15.41 -8.53 -4.85
N VAL A 275 16.31 -7.64 -4.41
CA VAL A 275 17.14 -6.82 -5.29
C VAL A 275 18.07 -7.67 -6.16
N GLY A 276 18.66 -8.70 -5.60
CA GLY A 276 19.46 -9.67 -6.37
C GLY A 276 18.62 -10.42 -7.40
N LYS A 277 17.45 -10.88 -7.01
CA LYS A 277 16.54 -11.64 -7.89
C LYS A 277 15.96 -10.80 -9.03
N LYS A 278 15.66 -9.51 -8.82
CA LYS A 278 15.18 -8.62 -9.90
C LYS A 278 16.19 -8.45 -11.04
N GLN A 279 17.46 -8.76 -10.80
CA GLN A 279 18.50 -8.70 -11.83
C GLN A 279 18.48 -9.91 -12.76
N ASP A 280 17.78 -10.96 -12.39
CA ASP A 280 17.56 -12.14 -13.24
C ASP A 280 16.46 -11.85 -14.27
N LEU A 281 16.85 -11.25 -15.37
CA LEU A 281 15.96 -10.92 -16.48
C LEU A 281 15.47 -12.17 -17.25
N SER A 282 16.06 -13.33 -17.01
CA SER A 282 15.68 -14.57 -17.70
C SER A 282 14.40 -15.18 -17.12
N SER A 283 14.17 -15.02 -15.83
CA SER A 283 13.00 -15.59 -15.15
C SER A 283 11.85 -14.60 -14.95
N LEU A 284 12.16 -13.31 -14.77
CA LEU A 284 11.20 -12.25 -14.41
C LEU A 284 10.30 -12.61 -13.22
N VAL A 285 10.73 -13.52 -12.35
CA VAL A 285 9.98 -13.96 -11.18
C VAL A 285 9.80 -12.81 -10.21
N VAL A 286 10.82 -11.95 -10.07
CA VAL A 286 10.78 -10.75 -9.24
C VAL A 286 11.04 -9.52 -10.09
N VAL A 287 10.13 -8.57 -10.01
CA VAL A 287 10.28 -7.26 -10.65
C VAL A 287 10.09 -6.17 -9.60
N GLU A 288 11.04 -5.25 -9.50
CA GLU A 288 10.83 -4.07 -8.65
C GLU A 288 9.88 -3.10 -9.33
N VAL A 289 8.81 -2.76 -8.64
CA VAL A 289 7.71 -1.92 -9.14
C VAL A 289 7.47 -0.69 -8.27
N THR A 290 8.43 -0.31 -7.45
CA THR A 290 8.34 0.86 -6.55
C THR A 290 7.90 2.12 -7.31
N GLY A 291 8.52 2.39 -8.46
CA GLY A 291 8.17 3.55 -9.30
C GLY A 291 6.73 3.53 -9.80
N LEU A 292 6.20 2.34 -10.15
CA LEU A 292 4.81 2.18 -10.58
C LEU A 292 3.84 2.49 -9.43
N PHE A 293 4.16 2.05 -8.21
CA PHE A 293 3.37 2.38 -7.03
C PHE A 293 3.45 3.87 -6.69
N GLN A 294 4.60 4.51 -6.85
CA GLN A 294 4.74 5.96 -6.64
C GLN A 294 3.97 6.76 -7.70
N GLU A 295 3.89 6.29 -8.94
CA GLU A 295 3.07 6.89 -9.98
C GLU A 295 1.58 6.77 -9.66
N GLN A 296 1.13 5.58 -9.23
CA GLN A 296 -0.25 5.32 -8.85
C GLN A 296 -0.68 6.08 -7.59
N TYR A 297 0.20 6.18 -6.59
CA TYR A 297 -0.03 6.81 -5.30
C TYR A 297 0.98 7.95 -5.05
N PRO A 298 0.88 9.08 -5.78
CA PRO A 298 1.86 10.15 -5.71
C PRO A 298 1.88 10.85 -4.34
N ASN A 299 3.03 11.38 -3.95
CA ASN A 299 3.23 12.13 -2.69
C ASN A 299 2.60 13.52 -2.75
N VAL A 300 1.29 13.59 -2.73
CA VAL A 300 0.54 14.86 -2.84
C VAL A 300 0.61 15.72 -1.57
N THR A 301 0.90 15.12 -0.44
CA THR A 301 1.00 15.81 0.86
C THR A 301 2.41 16.25 1.20
N GLY A 302 3.39 15.92 0.34
CA GLY A 302 4.78 16.31 0.55
C GLY A 302 5.43 15.65 1.77
N VAL A 303 5.03 14.40 2.08
CA VAL A 303 5.63 13.63 3.18
C VAL A 303 7.13 13.45 2.92
N THR A 304 7.95 13.78 3.91
CA THR A 304 9.40 13.58 3.84
C THR A 304 9.79 12.25 4.49
N PRO A 305 10.78 11.55 3.93
CA PRO A 305 11.29 10.32 4.52
C PRO A 305 11.77 10.53 5.95
N MET A 306 11.61 9.53 6.79
CA MET A 306 12.16 9.53 8.14
C MET A 306 13.68 9.41 8.06
N GLU A 307 14.39 10.31 8.71
CA GLU A 307 15.85 10.25 8.80
C GLU A 307 16.31 9.10 9.68
N LYS A 308 17.33 8.37 9.25
CA LYS A 308 17.99 7.36 10.09
C LYS A 308 18.75 8.06 11.23
N SER A 309 18.39 7.75 12.45
CA SER A 309 19.18 8.20 13.61
C SER A 309 20.57 7.56 13.60
N LYS A 310 21.65 8.37 13.64
CA LYS A 310 23.05 7.88 13.65
C LYS A 310 23.37 6.98 14.84
N SER A 311 22.80 7.27 15.99
CA SER A 311 22.98 6.47 17.22
C SER A 311 22.38 5.06 17.05
N ARG A 312 21.29 4.94 16.35
CA ARG A 312 20.59 3.71 16.08
C ARG A 312 21.33 2.84 15.05
N THR A 313 21.86 3.45 13.99
CA THR A 313 22.68 2.74 13.00
C THR A 313 23.90 2.07 13.65
N LEU A 314 24.50 2.72 14.64
CA LEU A 314 25.65 2.16 15.38
C LEU A 314 25.23 0.96 16.27
N PHE A 315 24.06 1.05 16.91
CA PHE A 315 23.50 -0.03 17.72
C PHE A 315 23.06 -1.23 16.86
N GLU A 316 22.47 -0.96 15.71
CA GLU A 316 22.08 -1.97 14.71
C GLU A 316 23.30 -2.70 14.14
N ALA A 317 24.40 -1.98 13.89
CA ALA A 317 25.65 -2.57 13.40
C ALA A 317 26.37 -3.41 14.48
N ALA A 318 26.26 -3.03 15.75
CA ALA A 318 26.90 -3.72 16.86
C ALA A 318 26.16 -4.98 17.33
N SER A 319 24.88 -5.07 17.04
CA SER A 319 24.02 -6.15 17.53
C SER A 319 23.15 -6.69 16.39
N GLY A 320 23.66 -7.53 15.54
CA GLY A 320 22.88 -8.11 14.42
C GLY A 320 21.48 -8.68 14.78
N ALA A 321 21.17 -8.76 16.09
CA ALA A 321 19.87 -9.14 16.62
C ALA A 321 19.04 -7.93 17.13
N ALA A 322 19.64 -6.76 17.34
CA ALA A 322 19.00 -5.64 18.01
C ALA A 322 18.25 -4.67 17.06
N SER A 323 18.51 -4.78 15.75
CA SER A 323 17.74 -4.06 14.73
C SER A 323 16.24 -4.29 14.83
N MET A 324 15.84 -5.26 15.61
CA MET A 324 14.50 -5.79 15.70
C MET A 324 13.71 -5.31 16.93
N VAL A 325 14.35 -4.62 17.85
CA VAL A 325 13.69 -4.18 19.09
C VAL A 325 12.98 -2.85 18.94
N GLY A 326 13.36 -2.08 17.94
CA GLY A 326 12.98 -0.69 17.87
C GLY A 326 11.72 -0.35 17.12
N TYR A 327 11.12 -1.27 16.43
CA TYR A 327 9.98 -0.98 15.54
C TYR A 327 8.80 -0.30 16.25
N HIS A 328 8.65 -0.49 17.55
CA HIS A 328 7.56 0.09 18.34
C HIS A 328 7.89 1.41 19.02
N THR A 329 9.16 1.78 19.08
CA THR A 329 9.57 2.95 19.88
C THR A 329 9.81 4.20 19.07
N ASP A 330 9.86 4.10 17.74
CA ASP A 330 10.33 5.21 16.92
C ASP A 330 9.27 6.00 16.17
N PHE A 331 8.03 5.72 16.38
CA PHE A 331 6.99 6.65 15.98
C PHE A 331 6.81 7.80 16.95
N SER A 332 7.85 8.14 17.71
CA SER A 332 7.87 9.19 18.73
C SER A 332 8.41 10.54 18.27
N GLY A 333 8.43 10.81 16.99
CA GLY A 333 8.75 12.16 16.49
C GLY A 333 7.54 13.07 16.54
N GLU A 334 7.67 14.25 17.10
CA GLU A 334 6.64 15.28 17.27
C GLU A 334 6.06 15.82 15.94
N GLU A 335 6.53 15.37 14.81
CA GLU A 335 6.01 15.81 13.53
C GLU A 335 4.97 14.81 13.03
N THR A 336 3.73 15.22 13.16
CA THR A 336 2.55 14.71 12.43
C THR A 336 2.75 13.32 11.86
N MET A 337 2.53 12.33 12.69
CA MET A 337 2.28 11.00 12.21
C MET A 337 1.24 11.10 11.10
N GLY A 338 1.62 10.73 9.89
CA GLY A 338 0.64 10.56 8.85
C GLY A 338 -0.48 9.65 9.38
N ILE A 339 -1.68 9.84 8.93
CA ILE A 339 -2.90 9.15 9.35
C ILE A 339 -2.69 7.66 9.66
N ILE A 340 -1.69 7.04 9.07
CA ILE A 340 -1.40 5.62 9.18
C ILE A 340 -0.45 5.28 10.33
N GLY A 341 0.51 6.11 10.65
CA GLY A 341 1.24 5.97 11.90
C GLY A 341 0.26 5.99 13.06
N GLN A 342 -0.73 6.90 13.02
CA GLN A 342 -1.84 6.93 13.97
C GLN A 342 -2.74 5.68 13.86
N LEU A 343 -3.03 5.21 12.66
CA LEU A 343 -3.88 4.03 12.43
C LEU A 343 -3.26 2.72 12.94
N LEU A 344 -1.97 2.52 12.76
CA LEU A 344 -1.30 1.27 13.13
C LEU A 344 -0.65 1.32 14.49
N TYR A 345 -0.02 2.44 14.83
CA TYR A 345 0.88 2.55 15.98
C TYR A 345 0.36 3.48 17.07
N GLY A 346 -0.61 4.33 16.77
CA GLY A 346 -1.12 5.34 17.70
C GLY A 346 -0.11 6.44 18.01
N ASP A 347 -0.46 7.33 18.92
CA ASP A 347 0.44 8.33 19.48
C ASP A 347 1.33 7.67 20.54
N GLN A 348 2.37 6.97 20.13
CA GLN A 348 3.40 6.45 21.05
C GLN A 348 4.32 7.58 21.56
N ILE A 349 3.81 8.81 21.56
CA ILE A 349 4.65 9.92 21.99
C ILE A 349 3.94 10.74 23.01
N ASN A 350 4.19 10.46 24.18
CA ASN A 350 4.38 11.40 25.28
C ASN A 350 4.54 10.60 26.57
N GLY A 351 5.72 10.16 26.81
CA GLY A 351 6.11 9.57 28.05
C GLY A 351 7.63 9.57 28.14
N ASN A 352 8.13 10.66 28.69
CA ASN A 352 9.49 10.93 29.20
C ASN A 352 10.55 9.84 29.02
#